data_e42706b2bb2d497e0eb8e46b237c56f6
#
_entry.id   e42706b2bb2d497e0eb8e46b237c56f6
#
_cell.length_a   1.000
_cell.length_b   1.000
_cell.length_c   1.000
_cell.angle_alpha   90.00
_cell.angle_beta   90.00
_cell.angle_gamma   90.00
#
_symmetry.space_group_name_H-M   'P 1'
#
loop_
_entity.id
_entity.type
_entity.pdbx_description
1 polymer ?
#
loop_
_entity_poly.entity_id
_entity_poly.type
_entity_poly.pdbx_seq_one_letter_code
_entity_poly.pdbx_strand_id
1 'polypeptide(L)'
;SQAFIDAIAVELPRAEPLPENEWTPQLAFERRRDCKKLLKTLMETFDITDVNRIKPGIAEATRAVLRRVPERLLISDVGDPEVRHLLYLAADRHVPIEPIPCRSAYKAVAIIGSVGSD
;
A
#
# COMPACT_ATOMS: atom_id res chain seq x y z
N SER A 1 9.55 8.89 14.74
CA SER A 1 9.69 8.31 16.08
C SER A 1 8.40 7.61 16.51
N GLN A 2 8.50 6.71 17.46
CA GLN A 2 7.32 6.01 17.97
C GLN A 2 6.31 6.98 18.59
N ALA A 3 6.80 7.99 19.31
CA ALA A 3 5.92 9.00 19.88
C ALA A 3 5.11 9.75 18.82
N PHE A 4 5.71 10.02 17.67
CA PHE A 4 5.03 10.64 16.55
C PHE A 4 3.94 9.73 15.96
N ILE A 5 4.27 8.45 15.78
CA ILE A 5 3.32 7.45 15.28
C ILE A 5 2.15 7.30 16.25
N ASP A 6 2.41 7.27 17.56
CA ASP A 6 1.38 7.15 18.58
C ASP A 6 0.46 8.38 18.59
N ALA A 7 1.03 9.59 18.45
CA ALA A 7 0.25 10.82 18.38
C ALA A 7 -0.68 10.83 17.15
N ILE A 8 -0.18 10.37 15.99
CA ILE A 8 -1.00 10.24 14.79
C ILE A 8 -2.12 9.23 15.00
N ALA A 9 -1.82 8.08 15.60
CA ALA A 9 -2.81 7.04 15.84
C ALA A 9 -3.95 7.53 16.77
N VAL A 10 -3.65 8.40 17.72
CA VAL A 10 -4.65 8.98 18.62
C VAL A 10 -5.55 10.00 17.91
N GLU A 11 -4.96 10.80 17.01
CA GLU A 11 -5.70 11.85 16.29
C GLU A 11 -6.53 11.30 15.12
N LEU A 12 -6.21 10.10 14.64
CA LEU A 12 -6.90 9.52 13.50
C LEU A 12 -8.29 9.04 13.91
N PRO A 13 -9.36 9.51 13.23
CA PRO A 13 -10.64 8.85 13.37
C PRO A 13 -10.45 7.42 12.86
N ARG A 14 -10.72 6.46 13.71
CA ARG A 14 -10.69 5.06 13.30
C ARG A 14 -11.75 4.89 12.23
N ALA A 15 -11.31 4.62 10.99
CA ALA A 15 -12.24 4.15 9.99
C ALA A 15 -12.80 2.82 10.52
N GLU A 16 -14.06 2.82 10.89
CA GLU A 16 -14.71 1.57 11.27
C GLU A 16 -14.69 0.64 10.06
N PRO A 17 -14.18 -0.58 10.21
CA PRO A 17 -14.30 -1.53 9.11
C PRO A 17 -15.78 -1.69 8.81
N LEU A 18 -16.12 -1.70 7.51
CA LEU A 18 -17.50 -1.96 7.10
C LEU A 18 -17.97 -3.25 7.77
N PRO A 19 -19.11 -3.20 8.49
CA PRO A 19 -19.66 -4.41 9.10
C PRO A 19 -19.79 -5.52 8.05
N GLU A 20 -19.50 -6.76 8.42
CA GLU A 20 -19.58 -7.89 7.50
C GLU A 20 -20.93 -8.01 6.81
N ASN A 21 -22.00 -7.60 7.49
CA ASN A 21 -23.34 -7.63 6.93
C ASN A 21 -23.56 -6.61 5.80
N GLU A 22 -22.67 -5.65 5.63
CA GLU A 22 -22.71 -4.71 4.50
C GLU A 22 -21.91 -5.22 3.29
N TRP A 23 -21.21 -6.34 3.44
CA TRP A 23 -20.47 -6.96 2.35
C TRP A 23 -21.42 -7.77 1.48
N THR A 24 -21.78 -7.22 0.33
CA THR A 24 -22.58 -7.92 -0.65
C THR A 24 -21.68 -8.72 -1.60
N PRO A 25 -22.21 -9.77 -2.26
CA PRO A 25 -21.45 -10.47 -3.31
C PRO A 25 -20.97 -9.53 -4.41
N GLN A 26 -21.77 -8.52 -4.72
CA GLN A 26 -21.41 -7.51 -5.73
C GLN A 26 -20.18 -6.71 -5.29
N LEU A 27 -20.15 -6.24 -4.06
CA LEU A 27 -19.02 -5.48 -3.55
C LEU A 27 -17.75 -6.32 -3.51
N ALA A 28 -17.84 -7.58 -3.09
CA ALA A 28 -16.73 -8.51 -3.08
C ALA A 28 -16.19 -8.77 -4.50
N PHE A 29 -17.10 -8.91 -5.47
CA PHE A 29 -16.74 -9.07 -6.88
C PHE A 29 -15.99 -7.84 -7.41
N GLU A 30 -16.51 -6.65 -7.14
CA GLU A 30 -15.87 -5.40 -7.57
C GLU A 30 -14.48 -5.23 -6.98
N ARG A 31 -14.29 -5.56 -5.70
CA ARG A 31 -12.99 -5.51 -5.06
C ARG A 31 -11.99 -6.47 -5.70
N ARG A 32 -12.40 -7.71 -5.96
CA ARG A 32 -11.53 -8.69 -6.63
C ARG A 32 -11.14 -8.22 -8.02
N ARG A 33 -12.10 -7.67 -8.77
CA ARG A 33 -11.85 -7.13 -10.11
C ARG A 33 -10.85 -5.97 -10.05
N ASP A 34 -11.03 -5.04 -9.12
CA ASP A 34 -10.16 -3.89 -8.98
C ASP A 34 -8.74 -4.31 -8.55
N CYS A 35 -8.63 -5.32 -7.68
CA CYS A 35 -7.33 -5.88 -7.29
C CYS A 35 -6.60 -6.50 -8.48
N LYS A 36 -7.29 -7.30 -9.28
CA LYS A 36 -6.68 -7.92 -10.48
C LYS A 36 -6.22 -6.86 -11.47
N LYS A 37 -7.05 -5.85 -11.69
CA LYS A 37 -6.72 -4.76 -12.60
C LYS A 37 -5.51 -3.97 -12.10
N LEU A 38 -5.46 -3.69 -10.80
CA LEU A 38 -4.33 -3.00 -10.18
C LEU A 38 -3.04 -3.78 -10.40
N LEU A 39 -3.02 -5.08 -10.08
CA LEU A 39 -1.83 -5.91 -10.23
C LEU A 39 -1.35 -5.94 -11.68
N LYS A 40 -2.27 -6.11 -12.62
CA LYS A 40 -1.94 -6.10 -14.04
C LYS A 40 -1.35 -4.76 -14.46
N THR A 41 -1.97 -3.65 -14.05
CA THR A 41 -1.49 -2.31 -14.36
C THR A 41 -0.08 -2.07 -13.81
N LEU A 42 0.16 -2.47 -12.57
CA LEU A 42 1.47 -2.32 -11.94
C LEU A 42 2.55 -3.16 -12.64
N MET A 43 2.23 -4.40 -12.99
CA MET A 43 3.16 -5.26 -13.71
C MET A 43 3.54 -4.66 -15.06
N GLU A 44 2.57 -4.11 -15.78
CA GLU A 44 2.81 -3.47 -17.07
C GLU A 44 3.57 -2.14 -16.92
N THR A 45 3.16 -1.30 -15.99
CA THR A 45 3.73 0.04 -15.80
C THR A 45 5.21 -0.03 -15.38
N PHE A 46 5.55 -0.97 -14.52
CA PHE A 46 6.90 -1.07 -13.94
C PHE A 46 7.70 -2.25 -14.48
N ASP A 47 7.21 -2.89 -15.53
CA ASP A 47 7.87 -4.03 -16.17
C ASP A 47 8.22 -5.15 -15.18
N ILE A 48 7.21 -5.52 -14.38
CA ILE A 48 7.35 -6.55 -13.36
C ILE A 48 6.77 -7.86 -13.90
N THR A 49 7.55 -8.93 -13.85
CA THR A 49 7.09 -10.27 -14.23
C THR A 49 6.75 -11.15 -13.04
N ASP A 50 7.33 -10.86 -11.87
CA ASP A 50 7.07 -11.60 -10.64
C ASP A 50 6.12 -10.81 -9.74
N VAL A 51 4.88 -11.27 -9.63
CA VAL A 51 3.85 -10.61 -8.83
C VAL A 51 4.22 -10.54 -7.34
N ASN A 52 5.11 -11.43 -6.87
CA ASN A 52 5.55 -11.43 -5.47
C ASN A 52 6.38 -10.19 -5.10
N ARG A 53 6.83 -9.43 -6.07
CA ARG A 53 7.48 -8.14 -5.85
C ARG A 53 6.50 -7.04 -5.48
N ILE A 54 5.21 -7.25 -5.69
CA ILE A 54 4.17 -6.28 -5.39
C ILE A 54 3.58 -6.60 -4.02
N LYS A 55 3.68 -5.66 -3.07
CA LYS A 55 3.20 -5.81 -1.70
C LYS A 55 2.06 -4.84 -1.45
N PRO A 56 0.82 -5.22 -1.76
CA PRO A 56 -0.33 -4.34 -1.64
C PRO A 56 -0.88 -4.26 -0.22
N GLY A 57 -1.39 -3.11 0.13
CA GLY A 57 -1.99 -2.86 1.43
C GLY A 57 -1.05 -2.17 2.40
N ILE A 58 -1.62 -1.41 3.34
CA ILE A 58 -0.82 -0.64 4.31
C ILE A 58 0.07 -1.57 5.14
N ALA A 59 -0.47 -2.68 5.64
CA ALA A 59 0.29 -3.61 6.47
C ALA A 59 1.45 -4.24 5.70
N GLU A 60 1.20 -4.72 4.48
CA GLU A 60 2.23 -5.33 3.66
C GLU A 60 3.28 -4.32 3.21
N ALA A 61 2.85 -3.11 2.83
CA ALA A 61 3.76 -2.03 2.46
C ALA A 61 4.64 -1.63 3.66
N THR A 62 4.07 -1.55 4.85
CA THR A 62 4.81 -1.22 6.06
C THR A 62 5.88 -2.27 6.35
N ARG A 63 5.54 -3.55 6.27
CA ARG A 63 6.51 -4.63 6.45
C ARG A 63 7.63 -4.55 5.43
N ALA A 64 7.29 -4.28 4.17
CA ALA A 64 8.28 -4.16 3.12
C ALA A 64 9.26 -3.02 3.38
N VAL A 65 8.76 -1.85 3.80
CA VAL A 65 9.62 -0.70 4.11
C VAL A 65 10.51 -0.99 5.31
N LEU A 66 10.00 -1.69 6.32
CA LEU A 66 10.76 -2.00 7.54
C LEU A 66 11.82 -3.10 7.34
N ARG A 67 11.50 -4.11 6.55
CA ARG A 67 12.37 -5.30 6.38
C ARG A 67 13.27 -5.22 5.16
N ARG A 68 12.87 -4.47 4.16
CA ARG A 68 13.59 -4.32 2.91
C ARG A 68 13.60 -2.84 2.54
N VAL A 69 14.38 -2.46 1.56
CA VAL A 69 14.30 -1.11 0.98
C VAL A 69 13.58 -1.27 -0.35
N PRO A 70 12.27 -0.98 -0.42
CA PRO A 70 11.55 -1.10 -1.69
C PRO A 70 12.12 -0.19 -2.76
N GLU A 71 11.96 -0.55 -4.01
CA GLU A 71 12.32 0.30 -5.14
C GLU A 71 11.45 1.55 -5.18
N ARG A 72 10.17 1.41 -4.79
CA ARG A 72 9.21 2.51 -4.71
C ARG A 72 8.06 2.17 -3.78
N LEU A 73 7.43 3.20 -3.27
CA LEU A 73 6.21 3.11 -2.48
C LEU A 73 5.12 3.89 -3.22
N LEU A 74 4.05 3.20 -3.57
CA LEU A 74 2.93 3.80 -4.27
C LEU A 74 1.84 4.15 -3.26
N ILE A 75 1.33 5.38 -3.32
CA ILE A 75 0.33 5.90 -2.39
C ILE A 75 -0.85 6.43 -3.19
N SER A 76 -2.05 6.08 -2.76
CA SER A 76 -3.28 6.54 -3.39
C SER A 76 -3.54 8.03 -3.09
N ASP A 77 -3.39 8.42 -1.83
CA ASP A 77 -3.59 9.80 -1.39
C ASP A 77 -2.58 10.12 -0.28
N VAL A 78 -1.63 10.99 -0.59
CA VAL A 78 -0.60 11.39 0.38
C VAL A 78 -1.16 12.20 1.56
N GLY A 79 -2.36 12.74 1.41
CA GLY A 79 -3.06 13.44 2.49
C GLY A 79 -3.83 12.52 3.42
N ASP A 80 -3.92 11.24 3.11
CA ASP A 80 -4.64 10.27 3.95
C ASP A 80 -3.86 10.02 5.24
N PRO A 81 -4.48 10.29 6.42
CA PRO A 81 -3.81 10.06 7.69
C PRO A 81 -3.32 8.61 7.90
N GLU A 82 -4.00 7.63 7.32
CA GLU A 82 -3.65 6.21 7.48
C GLU A 82 -2.31 5.84 6.85
N VAL A 83 -1.84 6.60 5.88
CA VAL A 83 -0.55 6.32 5.23
C VAL A 83 0.58 7.23 5.72
N ARG A 84 0.29 8.14 6.64
CA ARG A 84 1.27 9.14 7.09
C ARG A 84 2.55 8.51 7.62
N HIS A 85 2.45 7.45 8.42
CA HIS A 85 3.61 6.74 8.94
C HIS A 85 4.49 6.16 7.84
N LEU A 86 3.87 5.68 6.76
CA LEU A 86 4.60 5.15 5.60
C LEU A 86 5.38 6.23 4.88
N LEU A 87 4.82 7.43 4.76
CA LEU A 87 5.51 8.54 4.12
C LEU A 87 6.78 8.91 4.89
N TYR A 88 6.72 8.93 6.22
CA TYR A 88 7.90 9.19 7.06
C TYR A 88 8.92 8.07 6.97
N LEU A 89 8.50 6.82 7.02
CA LEU A 89 9.40 5.68 6.90
C LEU A 89 10.09 5.68 5.53
N ALA A 90 9.35 5.94 4.47
CA ALA A 90 9.91 6.00 3.12
C ALA A 90 10.93 7.14 2.99
N ALA A 91 10.60 8.32 3.52
CA ALA A 91 11.52 9.46 3.51
C ALA A 91 12.81 9.14 4.27
N ASP A 92 12.69 8.53 5.45
CA ASP A 92 13.84 8.15 6.28
C ASP A 92 14.75 7.15 5.56
N ARG A 93 14.20 6.27 4.76
CA ARG A 93 14.92 5.21 4.07
C ARG A 93 15.23 5.54 2.60
N HIS A 94 14.93 6.75 2.17
CA HIS A 94 15.15 7.22 0.79
C HIS A 94 14.41 6.38 -0.25
N VAL A 95 13.22 5.92 0.10
CA VAL A 95 12.34 5.18 -0.83
C VAL A 95 11.51 6.19 -1.62
N PRO A 96 11.54 6.18 -2.95
CA PRO A 96 10.71 7.08 -3.75
C PRO A 96 9.23 6.85 -3.50
N ILE A 97 8.46 7.93 -3.40
CA ILE A 97 7.02 7.89 -3.22
C ILE A 97 6.38 8.35 -4.53
N GLU A 98 5.48 7.53 -5.07
CA GLU A 98 4.82 7.78 -6.34
C GLU A 98 3.31 7.51 -6.21
N PRO A 99 2.47 8.09 -7.08
CA PRO A 99 1.04 7.79 -7.05
C PRO A 99 0.75 6.38 -7.58
N ILE A 100 -0.34 5.78 -7.08
CA ILE A 100 -0.87 4.55 -7.68
C ILE A 100 -1.47 4.93 -9.03
N PRO A 101 -1.07 4.28 -10.13
CA PRO A 101 -1.41 4.72 -11.49
C PRO A 101 -2.84 4.43 -11.93
N CYS A 102 -3.65 3.82 -11.08
CA CYS A 102 -5.03 3.48 -11.40
C CYS A 102 -5.87 3.45 -10.12
N ARG A 103 -7.18 3.25 -10.29
CA ARG A 103 -8.08 3.08 -9.15
C ARG A 103 -7.67 1.85 -8.34
N SER A 104 -7.61 1.99 -7.03
CA SER A 104 -7.13 0.95 -6.14
C SER A 104 -7.97 0.86 -4.88
N ALA A 105 -8.29 -0.37 -4.45
CA ALA A 105 -8.84 -0.64 -3.15
C ALA A 105 -7.78 -0.50 -2.05
N TYR A 106 -6.50 -0.52 -2.42
CA TYR A 106 -5.39 -0.37 -1.49
C TYR A 106 -4.94 1.09 -1.44
N LYS A 107 -4.65 1.58 -0.24
CA LYS A 107 -4.15 2.95 -0.03
C LYS A 107 -2.65 3.05 -0.23
N ALA A 108 -1.95 1.93 -0.14
CA ALA A 108 -0.51 1.85 -0.30
C ALA A 108 -0.10 0.53 -0.94
N VAL A 109 0.93 0.57 -1.77
CA VAL A 109 1.53 -0.61 -2.39
C VAL A 109 3.03 -0.40 -2.43
N ALA A 110 3.81 -1.33 -1.89
CA ALA A 110 5.25 -1.30 -2.03
C ALA A 110 5.69 -2.23 -3.17
N ILE A 111 6.70 -1.81 -3.91
CA ILE A 111 7.32 -2.64 -4.95
C ILE A 111 8.76 -2.92 -4.52
N ILE A 112 9.05 -4.17 -4.24
CA ILE A 112 10.38 -4.62 -3.82
C ILE A 112 11.19 -5.08 -5.03
N GLY A 113 12.50 -5.22 -4.84
CA GLY A 113 13.37 -5.77 -5.86
C GLY A 113 13.10 -7.25 -6.12
N SER A 114 13.86 -7.84 -7.04
CA SER A 114 13.69 -9.25 -7.39
C SER A 114 13.79 -10.14 -6.16
N VAL A 115 12.77 -10.99 -5.96
CA VAL A 115 12.78 -11.98 -4.88
C VAL A 115 13.89 -13.00 -5.16
N GLY A 116 14.78 -13.20 -4.17
CA GLY A 116 15.91 -14.13 -4.31
C GLY A 116 17.20 -13.51 -4.79
N SER A 117 17.24 -12.20 -5.05
CA SER A 117 18.48 -11.50 -5.44
C SER A 117 19.21 -10.85 -4.25
N ASP A 118 18.75 -11.12 -3.08
CA ASP A 118 19.34 -10.59 -1.83
C ASP A 118 20.63 -11.30 -1.44
#